data_bcedeff492e7cd09f34b837f64542bfe
#
_entry.id   bcedeff492e7cd09f34b837f64542bfe
#
_cell.length_a   1.000
_cell.length_b   1.000
_cell.length_c   1.000
_cell.angle_alpha   90.00
_cell.angle_beta   90.00
_cell.angle_gamma   90.00
#
_symmetry.space_group_name_H-M   'P 1'
#
loop_
_entity.id
_entity.type
_entity.pdbx_description
1 polymer ?
#
loop_
_entity_poly.entity_id
_entity_poly.type
_entity_poly.pdbx_seq_one_letter_code
_entity_poly.pdbx_strand_id
1 'polypeptide(L)'
;MVSLYTMTMSHRGRLDRLDVALIELLSAEPRVGVLEASRRLGVARGTVQARLDRMAERGVITGYGPEVDPVALGYKVAAFITLEIRQAGGHDPVAERLAAIPEVLEAHTITGAGDMLCRVVARTNADLQRVLDAIVSTEGVMRASTAISLATQVPCRILPLVWAAAQTSLVLSALLSDRIRTFWHEPTGSQGFAKVDVTVSD
;
A
#
# COMPACT_ATOMS: atom_id res chain seq x y z
N MET A 1 3.07 1.07 -25.77
CA MET A 1 2.18 2.19 -25.52
C MET A 1 1.98 2.25 -24.01
N VAL A 2 2.80 3.05 -23.33
CA VAL A 2 2.84 3.12 -21.88
C VAL A 2 1.57 3.82 -21.43
N SER A 3 0.68 3.10 -20.73
CA SER A 3 -0.49 3.68 -20.10
C SER A 3 -0.01 4.59 -18.98
N LEU A 4 -0.02 5.88 -19.23
CA LEU A 4 0.16 6.92 -18.22
C LEU A 4 -1.01 6.79 -17.23
N TYR A 5 -0.71 6.18 -16.08
CA TYR A 5 -1.56 6.30 -14.90
C TYR A 5 -1.59 7.78 -14.52
N THR A 6 -2.57 8.48 -15.06
CA THR A 6 -2.81 9.89 -14.75
C THR A 6 -3.20 9.94 -13.29
N MET A 7 -2.24 10.32 -12.45
CA MET A 7 -2.41 10.55 -11.04
C MET A 7 -3.28 11.79 -10.85
N THR A 8 -4.59 11.60 -10.96
CA THR A 8 -5.55 12.63 -10.56
C THR A 8 -5.41 12.76 -9.04
N MET A 9 -4.72 13.80 -8.59
CA MET A 9 -4.64 14.21 -7.18
C MET A 9 -6.03 14.66 -6.71
N SER A 10 -6.94 13.69 -6.57
CA SER A 10 -8.21 13.90 -5.90
C SER A 10 -7.95 13.89 -4.39
N HIS A 11 -8.57 14.81 -3.65
CA HIS A 11 -8.58 14.94 -2.19
C HIS A 11 -9.08 13.69 -1.43
N ARG A 12 -9.11 12.53 -2.08
CA ARG A 12 -9.71 11.27 -1.62
C ARG A 12 -8.88 10.49 -0.59
N GLY A 13 -7.65 10.90 -0.27
CA GLY A 13 -6.71 10.13 0.57
C GLY A 13 -6.55 10.57 2.02
N ARG A 14 -7.22 11.63 2.48
CA ARG A 14 -6.98 12.15 3.84
C ARG A 14 -7.68 11.32 4.89
N LEU A 15 -6.90 10.74 5.80
CA LEU A 15 -7.37 10.13 7.04
C LEU A 15 -7.50 11.23 8.11
N ASP A 16 -8.60 11.21 8.86
CA ASP A 16 -8.75 12.03 10.05
C ASP A 16 -8.41 11.23 11.32
N ARG A 17 -8.45 11.89 12.49
CA ARG A 17 -8.13 11.25 13.77
C ARG A 17 -9.01 10.04 14.09
N LEU A 18 -10.28 10.08 13.70
CA LEU A 18 -11.19 8.98 13.94
C LEU A 18 -10.89 7.80 13.02
N ASP A 19 -10.54 8.06 11.75
CA ASP A 19 -10.14 7.02 10.81
C ASP A 19 -8.87 6.29 11.32
N VAL A 20 -7.88 7.05 11.83
CA VAL A 20 -6.66 6.47 12.44
C VAL A 20 -6.99 5.61 13.66
N ALA A 21 -7.79 6.14 14.59
CA ALA A 21 -8.16 5.41 15.80
C ALA A 21 -8.95 4.12 15.49
N LEU A 22 -9.78 4.13 14.44
CA LEU A 22 -10.47 2.92 13.96
C LEU A 22 -9.49 1.90 13.38
N ILE A 23 -8.53 2.33 12.57
CA ILE A 23 -7.51 1.44 12.00
C ILE A 23 -6.65 0.84 13.11
N GLU A 24 -6.22 1.64 14.10
CA GLU A 24 -5.45 1.17 15.25
C GLU A 24 -6.22 0.12 16.05
N LEU A 25 -7.48 0.41 16.36
CA LEU A 25 -8.34 -0.50 17.12
C LEU A 25 -8.53 -1.83 16.39
N LEU A 26 -8.83 -1.80 15.09
CA LEU A 26 -9.01 -3.00 14.28
C LEU A 26 -7.70 -3.79 14.08
N SER A 27 -6.57 -3.09 14.03
CA SER A 27 -5.25 -3.75 13.93
C SER A 27 -4.87 -4.44 15.24
N ALA A 28 -5.21 -3.84 16.39
CA ALA A 28 -4.94 -4.44 17.70
C ALA A 28 -5.94 -5.55 18.04
N GLU A 29 -7.20 -5.39 17.65
CA GLU A 29 -8.28 -6.33 17.93
C GLU A 29 -9.12 -6.60 16.66
N PRO A 30 -8.66 -7.46 15.75
CA PRO A 30 -9.32 -7.70 14.46
C PRO A 30 -10.76 -8.24 14.55
N ARG A 31 -11.14 -8.75 15.72
CA ARG A 31 -12.49 -9.30 15.99
C ARG A 31 -13.43 -8.30 16.67
N VAL A 32 -13.00 -7.07 16.90
CA VAL A 32 -13.85 -6.05 17.52
C VAL A 32 -15.02 -5.71 16.61
N GLY A 33 -16.25 -5.83 17.14
CA GLY A 33 -17.44 -5.48 16.38
C GLY A 33 -17.69 -3.96 16.38
N VAL A 34 -18.47 -3.48 15.40
CA VAL A 34 -18.80 -2.05 15.22
C VAL A 34 -19.42 -1.43 16.49
N LEU A 35 -20.26 -2.19 17.23
CA LEU A 35 -20.86 -1.71 18.46
C LEU A 35 -19.81 -1.46 19.55
N GLU A 36 -18.89 -2.36 19.72
CA GLU A 36 -17.84 -2.22 20.72
C GLU A 36 -16.83 -1.13 20.31
N ALA A 37 -16.48 -1.05 19.04
CA ALA A 37 -15.66 0.04 18.52
C ALA A 37 -16.31 1.41 18.77
N SER A 38 -17.63 1.53 18.58
CA SER A 38 -18.35 2.77 18.84
C SER A 38 -18.31 3.18 20.31
N ARG A 39 -18.42 2.23 21.23
CA ARG A 39 -18.32 2.48 22.68
C ARG A 39 -16.93 2.96 23.07
N ARG A 40 -15.89 2.29 22.60
CA ARG A 40 -14.48 2.63 22.91
C ARG A 40 -14.06 3.97 22.37
N LEU A 41 -14.53 4.32 21.17
CA LEU A 41 -14.18 5.58 20.52
C LEU A 41 -15.13 6.73 20.87
N GLY A 42 -16.19 6.48 21.65
CA GLY A 42 -17.13 7.49 22.08
C GLY A 42 -17.95 8.11 20.94
N VAL A 43 -18.23 7.36 19.87
CA VAL A 43 -18.98 7.82 18.70
C VAL A 43 -20.18 6.94 18.41
N ALA A 44 -21.16 7.44 17.66
CA ALA A 44 -22.34 6.65 17.29
C ALA A 44 -21.96 5.44 16.41
N ARG A 45 -22.66 4.31 16.56
CA ARG A 45 -22.48 3.11 15.77
C ARG A 45 -22.53 3.37 14.25
N GLY A 46 -23.50 4.18 13.81
CA GLY A 46 -23.63 4.56 12.40
C GLY A 46 -22.44 5.35 11.88
N THR A 47 -21.78 6.15 12.74
CA THR A 47 -20.56 6.88 12.39
C THR A 47 -19.41 5.91 12.15
N VAL A 48 -19.23 4.90 13.00
CA VAL A 48 -18.20 3.87 12.82
C VAL A 48 -18.43 3.13 11.51
N GLN A 49 -19.66 2.63 11.29
CA GLN A 49 -19.99 1.89 10.07
C GLN A 49 -19.71 2.73 8.82
N ALA A 50 -20.22 3.95 8.74
CA ALA A 50 -20.02 4.82 7.59
C ALA A 50 -18.54 5.15 7.32
N ARG A 51 -17.70 5.22 8.39
CA ARG A 51 -16.27 5.41 8.26
C ARG A 51 -15.57 4.18 7.69
N LEU A 52 -15.91 2.99 8.18
CA LEU A 52 -15.36 1.73 7.68
C LEU A 52 -15.72 1.50 6.21
N ASP A 53 -16.99 1.71 5.86
CA ASP A 53 -17.48 1.57 4.48
C ASP A 53 -16.73 2.52 3.55
N ARG A 54 -16.61 3.79 3.93
CA ARG A 54 -15.88 4.78 3.16
C ARG A 54 -14.38 4.44 3.01
N MET A 55 -13.73 3.93 4.05
CA MET A 55 -12.32 3.52 3.98
C MET A 55 -12.15 2.29 3.07
N ALA A 56 -13.09 1.35 3.09
CA ALA A 56 -13.11 0.19 2.20
C ALA A 56 -13.36 0.61 0.74
N GLU A 57 -14.37 1.43 0.46
CA GLU A 57 -14.65 1.97 -0.88
C GLU A 57 -13.46 2.72 -1.49
N ARG A 58 -12.68 3.40 -0.65
CA ARG A 58 -11.46 4.12 -1.07
C ARG A 58 -10.22 3.24 -1.17
N GLY A 59 -10.32 1.96 -0.83
CA GLY A 59 -9.19 1.03 -0.81
C GLY A 59 -8.16 1.31 0.29
N VAL A 60 -8.52 2.08 1.32
CA VAL A 60 -7.66 2.28 2.52
C VAL A 60 -7.65 1.00 3.35
N ILE A 61 -8.82 0.40 3.54
CA ILE A 61 -8.96 -0.93 4.11
C ILE A 61 -9.16 -1.90 2.94
N THR A 62 -8.21 -2.79 2.73
CA THR A 62 -8.20 -3.74 1.62
C THR A 62 -8.84 -5.08 1.96
N GLY A 63 -9.11 -5.34 3.24
CA GLY A 63 -9.76 -6.57 3.68
C GLY A 63 -9.84 -6.68 5.20
N TYR A 64 -10.60 -7.66 5.65
CA TYR A 64 -10.79 -8.02 7.06
C TYR A 64 -10.43 -9.50 7.29
N GLY A 65 -9.68 -10.10 6.37
CA GLY A 65 -9.24 -11.50 6.48
C GLY A 65 -8.19 -11.69 7.58
N PRO A 66 -8.04 -12.91 8.11
CA PRO A 66 -6.97 -13.22 9.04
C PRO A 66 -5.61 -13.12 8.33
N GLU A 67 -4.62 -12.63 9.04
CA GLU A 67 -3.23 -12.82 8.63
C GLU A 67 -2.81 -14.25 8.93
N VAL A 68 -2.19 -14.91 7.93
CA VAL A 68 -1.74 -16.30 8.07
C VAL A 68 -0.22 -16.33 7.96
N ASP A 69 0.43 -16.92 8.96
CA ASP A 69 1.88 -17.10 8.98
C ASP A 69 2.29 -18.32 8.16
N PRO A 70 3.05 -18.17 7.06
CA PRO A 70 3.55 -19.28 6.26
C PRO A 70 4.41 -20.26 7.09
N VAL A 71 5.14 -19.78 8.09
CA VAL A 71 5.99 -20.64 8.95
C VAL A 71 5.13 -21.58 9.77
N ALA A 72 3.99 -21.13 10.29
CA ALA A 72 3.02 -21.95 11.00
C ALA A 72 2.38 -23.03 10.10
N LEU A 73 2.31 -22.77 8.78
CA LEU A 73 1.90 -23.76 7.77
C LEU A 73 3.02 -24.72 7.35
N GLY A 74 4.22 -24.55 7.90
CA GLY A 74 5.38 -25.40 7.60
C GLY A 74 6.31 -24.86 6.51
N TYR A 75 6.04 -23.71 5.94
CA TYR A 75 6.92 -23.05 4.94
C TYR A 75 7.98 -22.22 5.67
N LYS A 76 9.10 -22.85 6.02
CA LYS A 76 10.15 -22.25 6.87
C LYS A 76 11.23 -21.54 6.10
N VAL A 77 11.30 -21.70 4.77
CA VAL A 77 12.26 -21.05 3.91
C VAL A 77 11.55 -19.94 3.16
N ALA A 78 12.09 -18.73 3.20
CA ALA A 78 11.64 -17.61 2.39
C ALA A 78 12.77 -17.15 1.46
N ALA A 79 12.43 -16.78 0.24
CA ALA A 79 13.39 -16.27 -0.72
C ALA A 79 12.79 -15.13 -1.55
N PHE A 80 13.66 -14.27 -2.06
CA PHE A 80 13.36 -13.25 -3.05
C PHE A 80 14.01 -13.64 -4.37
N ILE A 81 13.24 -13.67 -5.44
CA ILE A 81 13.69 -14.08 -6.76
C ILE A 81 13.52 -12.91 -7.72
N THR A 82 14.63 -12.43 -8.26
CA THR A 82 14.63 -11.43 -9.33
C THR A 82 14.61 -12.16 -10.67
N LEU A 83 13.67 -11.81 -11.53
CA LEU A 83 13.47 -12.39 -12.84
C LEU A 83 13.81 -11.39 -13.94
N GLU A 84 14.50 -11.88 -14.99
CA GLU A 84 14.62 -11.22 -16.28
C GLU A 84 13.57 -11.84 -17.22
N ILE A 85 12.76 -11.01 -17.88
CA ILE A 85 11.63 -11.47 -18.69
C ILE A 85 11.85 -11.05 -20.15
N ARG A 86 11.37 -11.88 -21.07
CA ARG A 86 11.33 -11.53 -22.49
C ARG A 86 10.31 -10.43 -22.72
N GLN A 87 10.74 -9.28 -23.18
CA GLN A 87 9.90 -8.09 -23.36
C GLN A 87 8.80 -8.23 -24.42
N ALA A 88 8.94 -9.17 -25.36
CA ALA A 88 8.00 -9.36 -26.46
C ALA A 88 6.57 -9.77 -26.05
N GLY A 89 6.36 -10.28 -24.83
CA GLY A 89 5.05 -10.71 -24.30
C GLY A 89 4.49 -9.84 -23.19
N GLY A 90 5.26 -8.89 -22.65
CA GLY A 90 4.88 -8.11 -21.48
C GLY A 90 4.98 -8.89 -20.16
N HIS A 91 4.63 -8.22 -19.06
CA HIS A 91 4.72 -8.77 -17.69
C HIS A 91 3.50 -9.60 -17.30
N ASP A 92 2.31 -9.24 -17.82
CA ASP A 92 1.03 -9.82 -17.38
C ASP A 92 0.93 -11.35 -17.59
N PRO A 93 1.31 -11.92 -18.75
CA PRO A 93 1.24 -13.37 -18.94
C PRO A 93 2.18 -14.16 -18.01
N VAL A 94 3.34 -13.57 -17.67
CA VAL A 94 4.27 -14.18 -16.71
C VAL A 94 3.69 -14.10 -15.31
N ALA A 95 3.13 -12.96 -14.92
CA ALA A 95 2.50 -12.77 -13.62
C ALA A 95 1.32 -13.74 -13.39
N GLU A 96 0.46 -13.97 -14.41
CA GLU A 96 -0.63 -14.94 -14.33
C GLU A 96 -0.13 -16.36 -14.08
N ARG A 97 0.95 -16.76 -14.74
CA ARG A 97 1.55 -18.09 -14.56
C ARG A 97 2.22 -18.24 -13.20
N LEU A 98 2.92 -17.19 -12.75
CA LEU A 98 3.51 -17.17 -11.40
C LEU A 98 2.44 -17.25 -10.31
N ALA A 99 1.29 -16.61 -10.50
CA ALA A 99 0.16 -16.68 -9.57
C ALA A 99 -0.46 -18.10 -9.45
N ALA A 100 -0.22 -18.99 -10.43
CA ALA A 100 -0.63 -20.38 -10.34
C ALA A 100 0.30 -21.25 -9.46
N ILE A 101 1.46 -20.74 -9.03
CA ILE A 101 2.40 -21.42 -8.14
C ILE A 101 2.07 -21.01 -6.71
N PRO A 102 1.54 -21.92 -5.85
CA PRO A 102 1.07 -21.55 -4.50
C PRO A 102 2.15 -20.95 -3.59
N GLU A 103 3.40 -21.30 -3.82
CA GLU A 103 4.54 -20.82 -3.05
C GLU A 103 4.97 -19.41 -3.45
N VAL A 104 4.48 -18.85 -4.55
CA VAL A 104 4.68 -17.43 -4.93
C VAL A 104 3.65 -16.58 -4.20
N LEU A 105 4.10 -15.86 -3.19
CA LEU A 105 3.23 -15.02 -2.36
C LEU A 105 3.00 -13.64 -2.97
N GLU A 106 4.01 -13.08 -3.63
CA GLU A 106 3.98 -11.74 -4.22
C GLU A 106 4.85 -11.71 -5.48
N ALA A 107 4.44 -10.92 -6.47
CA ALA A 107 5.24 -10.61 -7.65
C ALA A 107 5.07 -9.13 -8.01
N HIS A 108 6.17 -8.42 -8.17
CA HIS A 108 6.22 -6.99 -8.46
C HIS A 108 7.04 -6.74 -9.71
N THR A 109 6.55 -5.89 -10.61
CA THR A 109 7.39 -5.31 -11.65
C THR A 109 8.34 -4.30 -11.01
N ILE A 110 9.63 -4.40 -11.30
CA ILE A 110 10.67 -3.55 -10.71
C ILE A 110 11.47 -2.84 -11.80
N THR A 111 12.21 -1.82 -11.38
CA THR A 111 13.26 -1.18 -12.17
C THR A 111 14.62 -1.60 -11.63
N GLY A 112 15.66 -1.66 -12.47
CA GLY A 112 17.04 -2.00 -12.06
C GLY A 112 17.55 -3.28 -12.68
N ALA A 113 18.15 -4.17 -11.88
CA ALA A 113 18.85 -5.35 -12.34
C ALA A 113 17.94 -6.50 -12.85
N GLY A 114 16.64 -6.31 -12.87
CA GLY A 114 15.68 -7.28 -13.38
C GLY A 114 14.34 -6.63 -13.67
N ASP A 115 13.40 -7.41 -14.18
CA ASP A 115 12.08 -6.95 -14.61
C ASP A 115 10.99 -7.23 -13.55
N MET A 116 11.11 -8.33 -12.80
CA MET A 116 10.20 -8.71 -11.73
C MET A 116 10.93 -9.18 -10.48
N LEU A 117 10.34 -8.90 -9.31
CA LEU A 117 10.76 -9.42 -8.01
C LEU A 117 9.61 -10.25 -7.43
N CYS A 118 9.90 -11.51 -7.10
CA CYS A 118 8.95 -12.41 -6.47
C CYS A 118 9.39 -12.69 -5.03
N ARG A 119 8.42 -12.73 -4.11
CA ARG A 119 8.59 -13.30 -2.78
C ARG A 119 8.01 -14.70 -2.77
N VAL A 120 8.83 -15.68 -2.45
CA VAL A 120 8.44 -17.09 -2.42
C VAL A 120 8.73 -17.73 -1.08
N VAL A 121 7.99 -18.81 -0.78
CA VAL A 121 8.21 -19.62 0.41
C VAL A 121 8.37 -21.08 0.01
N ALA A 122 9.05 -21.84 0.86
CA ALA A 122 9.23 -23.29 0.68
C ALA A 122 9.34 -23.99 2.04
N ARG A 123 9.07 -25.27 2.10
CA ARG A 123 9.16 -26.06 3.33
C ARG A 123 10.62 -26.37 3.70
N THR A 124 11.43 -26.64 2.70
CA THR A 124 12.86 -26.97 2.81
C THR A 124 13.64 -26.35 1.66
N ASN A 125 14.98 -26.41 1.73
CA ASN A 125 15.82 -25.96 0.61
C ASN A 125 15.64 -26.85 -0.64
N ALA A 126 15.38 -28.13 -0.48
CA ALA A 126 15.06 -29.03 -1.61
C ALA A 126 13.71 -28.66 -2.26
N ASP A 127 12.73 -28.28 -1.45
CA ASP A 127 11.45 -27.80 -1.93
C ASP A 127 11.58 -26.43 -2.62
N LEU A 128 12.47 -25.53 -2.11
CA LEU A 128 12.79 -24.29 -2.78
C LEU A 128 13.35 -24.51 -4.19
N GLN A 129 14.20 -25.53 -4.37
CA GLN A 129 14.70 -25.87 -5.70
C GLN A 129 13.57 -26.25 -6.65
N ARG A 130 12.60 -27.06 -6.21
CA ARG A 130 11.40 -27.41 -6.99
C ARG A 130 10.60 -26.16 -7.40
N VAL A 131 10.42 -25.21 -6.48
CA VAL A 131 9.72 -23.95 -6.75
C VAL A 131 10.49 -23.10 -7.76
N LEU A 132 11.82 -23.03 -7.63
CA LEU A 132 12.70 -22.34 -8.58
C LEU A 132 12.60 -22.94 -9.98
N ASP A 133 12.64 -24.27 -10.08
CA ASP A 133 12.52 -24.96 -11.37
C ASP A 133 11.15 -24.67 -12.03
N ALA A 134 10.07 -24.63 -11.25
CA ALA A 134 8.76 -24.26 -11.75
C ALA A 134 8.71 -22.80 -12.26
N ILE A 135 9.31 -21.87 -11.53
CA ILE A 135 9.39 -20.46 -11.92
C ILE A 135 10.24 -20.28 -13.19
N VAL A 136 11.42 -20.89 -13.24
CA VAL A 136 12.33 -20.78 -14.41
C VAL A 136 11.74 -21.45 -15.65
N SER A 137 10.95 -22.50 -15.47
CA SER A 137 10.22 -23.17 -16.58
C SER A 137 9.03 -22.35 -17.08
N THR A 138 8.67 -21.26 -16.42
CA THR A 138 7.57 -20.39 -16.85
C THR A 138 7.95 -19.70 -18.17
N GLU A 139 7.10 -19.86 -19.18
CA GLU A 139 7.33 -19.23 -20.47
C GLU A 139 7.43 -17.70 -20.33
N GLY A 140 8.45 -17.11 -20.91
CA GLY A 140 8.77 -15.69 -20.80
C GLY A 140 9.85 -15.39 -19.78
N VAL A 141 10.15 -16.26 -18.82
CA VAL A 141 11.28 -16.11 -17.90
C VAL A 141 12.56 -16.49 -18.63
N MET A 142 13.53 -15.60 -18.65
CA MET A 142 14.85 -15.81 -19.29
C MET A 142 15.92 -16.18 -18.27
N ARG A 143 15.87 -15.55 -17.09
CA ARG A 143 16.84 -15.74 -16.02
C ARG A 143 16.19 -15.48 -14.66
N ALA A 144 16.68 -16.18 -13.66
CA ALA A 144 16.31 -15.96 -12.27
C ALA A 144 17.57 -15.82 -11.40
N SER A 145 17.53 -14.87 -10.46
CA SER A 145 18.53 -14.69 -9.41
C SER A 145 17.82 -14.79 -8.06
N THR A 146 18.32 -15.64 -7.16
CA THR A 146 17.65 -15.96 -5.90
C THR A 146 18.46 -15.48 -4.70
N ALA A 147 17.83 -14.79 -3.79
CA ALA A 147 18.36 -14.43 -2.47
C ALA A 147 17.49 -15.10 -1.38
N ILE A 148 18.08 -15.99 -0.58
CA ILE A 148 17.40 -16.63 0.55
C ILE A 148 17.35 -15.62 1.71
N SER A 149 16.18 -15.43 2.28
CA SER A 149 15.99 -14.62 3.50
C SER A 149 16.44 -15.44 4.72
N LEU A 150 17.45 -14.95 5.41
CA LEU A 150 17.96 -15.59 6.63
C LEU A 150 17.09 -15.24 7.84
N ALA A 151 16.59 -14.00 7.91
CA ALA A 151 15.72 -13.51 8.96
C ALA A 151 14.96 -12.27 8.49
N THR A 152 13.72 -12.12 8.95
CA THR A 152 12.95 -10.88 8.79
C THR A 152 13.29 -9.92 9.93
N GLN A 153 14.10 -8.89 9.67
CA GLN A 153 14.49 -7.89 10.68
C GLN A 153 13.35 -6.92 11.00
N VAL A 154 12.59 -6.54 9.99
CA VAL A 154 11.41 -5.69 10.12
C VAL A 154 10.25 -6.34 9.38
N PRO A 155 9.22 -6.83 10.08
CA PRO A 155 8.04 -7.38 9.42
C PRO A 155 7.28 -6.29 8.67
N CYS A 156 6.46 -6.69 7.69
CA CYS A 156 5.56 -5.75 7.00
C CYS A 156 4.65 -5.07 8.01
N ARG A 157 4.62 -3.73 8.00
CA ARG A 157 3.82 -2.92 8.93
C ARG A 157 3.31 -1.67 8.23
N ILE A 158 2.02 -1.41 8.35
CA ILE A 158 1.36 -0.28 7.70
C ILE A 158 0.99 0.83 8.70
N LEU A 159 0.76 0.51 9.99
CA LEU A 159 0.37 1.51 11.00
C LEU A 159 1.25 2.76 11.05
N PRO A 160 2.59 2.68 10.96
CA PRO A 160 3.42 3.89 10.93
C PRO A 160 3.09 4.83 9.76
N LEU A 161 2.69 4.28 8.60
CA LEU A 161 2.25 5.09 7.45
C LEU A 161 0.89 5.73 7.69
N VAL A 162 -0.02 5.05 8.38
CA VAL A 162 -1.34 5.60 8.77
C VAL A 162 -1.15 6.84 9.63
N TRP A 163 -0.26 6.79 10.63
CA TRP A 163 0.06 7.93 11.49
C TRP A 163 0.71 9.08 10.71
N ALA A 164 1.69 8.79 9.86
CA ALA A 164 2.35 9.79 9.04
C ALA A 164 1.37 10.50 8.09
N ALA A 165 0.48 9.75 7.43
CA ALA A 165 -0.54 10.29 6.54
C ALA A 165 -1.54 11.21 7.28
N ALA A 166 -1.91 10.89 8.51
CA ALA A 166 -2.77 11.72 9.33
C ALA A 166 -2.08 13.02 9.79
N GLN A 167 -0.80 12.96 10.18
CA GLN A 167 -0.03 14.14 10.59
C GLN A 167 0.13 15.13 9.43
N THR A 168 0.47 14.67 8.23
CA THR A 168 0.54 15.50 7.02
C THR A 168 -0.79 16.20 6.75
N SER A 169 -1.91 15.51 7.00
CA SER A 169 -3.25 16.07 6.87
C SER A 169 -3.51 17.23 7.84
N LEU A 170 -3.06 17.13 9.07
CA LEU A 170 -3.24 18.18 10.10
C LEU A 170 -2.41 19.43 9.79
N VAL A 171 -1.16 19.27 9.39
CA VAL A 171 -0.27 20.39 9.02
C VAL A 171 -0.81 21.14 7.82
N LEU A 172 -1.25 20.46 6.75
CA LEU A 172 -1.84 21.12 5.59
C LEU A 172 -3.15 21.86 5.94
N SER A 173 -3.99 21.29 6.81
CA SER A 173 -5.23 21.97 7.23
C SER A 173 -4.95 23.22 8.06
N ALA A 174 -3.93 23.18 8.92
CA ALA A 174 -3.50 24.36 9.70
C ALA A 174 -2.95 25.46 8.79
N LEU A 175 -2.08 25.11 7.83
CA LEU A 175 -1.52 26.06 6.86
C LEU A 175 -2.59 26.69 5.95
N LEU A 176 -3.57 25.91 5.50
CA LEU A 176 -4.68 26.44 4.69
C LEU A 176 -5.61 27.32 5.52
N SER A 177 -5.88 26.97 6.77
CA SER A 177 -6.70 27.77 7.68
C SER A 177 -6.03 29.11 8.01
N ASP A 178 -4.72 29.14 8.15
CA ASP A 178 -3.94 30.35 8.39
C ASP A 178 -3.90 31.27 7.16
N ARG A 179 -3.74 30.69 5.95
CA ARG A 179 -3.79 31.46 4.69
C ARG A 179 -5.19 32.06 4.42
N ILE A 180 -6.26 31.32 4.77
CA ILE A 180 -7.61 31.84 4.62
C ILE A 180 -7.86 32.96 5.64
N ARG A 181 -7.34 32.84 6.87
CA ARG A 181 -7.48 33.87 7.91
C ARG A 181 -6.74 35.16 7.56
N THR A 182 -5.56 35.08 6.97
CA THR A 182 -4.80 36.23 6.46
C THR A 182 -5.46 36.91 5.26
N PHE A 183 -6.15 36.15 4.40
CA PHE A 183 -6.84 36.74 3.23
C PHE A 183 -8.09 37.55 3.59
N TRP A 184 -8.76 37.26 4.72
CA TRP A 184 -9.97 37.96 5.16
C TRP A 184 -9.69 39.10 6.16
N HIS A 185 -8.45 39.38 6.54
CA HIS A 185 -8.07 40.44 7.49
C HIS A 185 -7.33 41.59 6.87
N GLU A 186 -7.25 41.71 5.52
CA GLU A 186 -6.83 42.96 4.90
C GLU A 186 -8.02 43.96 4.83
N PRO A 187 -7.89 45.15 5.41
CA PRO A 187 -8.91 46.16 5.30
C PRO A 187 -9.02 46.65 3.84
N THR A 188 -10.23 46.66 3.32
CA THR A 188 -10.60 47.20 2.01
C THR A 188 -10.06 48.59 1.84
N GLY A 189 -8.94 48.72 1.16
CA GLY A 189 -8.39 49.96 0.60
C GLY A 189 -8.18 49.78 -0.89
N SER A 190 -8.88 50.60 -1.63
CA SER A 190 -8.99 50.67 -3.08
C SER A 190 -7.69 50.47 -3.89
N GLN A 191 -7.86 49.81 -5.04
CA GLN A 191 -7.09 49.86 -6.29
C GLN A 191 -6.20 48.63 -6.63
N GLY A 192 -6.49 48.10 -7.83
CA GLY A 192 -5.55 47.46 -8.71
C GLY A 192 -5.56 45.92 -8.70
N PHE A 193 -6.26 45.33 -9.69
CA PHE A 193 -6.08 43.93 -10.08
C PHE A 193 -4.63 43.73 -10.59
N ALA A 194 -3.80 43.06 -9.83
CA ALA A 194 -2.54 42.55 -10.31
C ALA A 194 -2.70 41.04 -10.55
N LYS A 195 -2.54 40.65 -11.81
CA LYS A 195 -2.43 39.24 -12.26
C LYS A 195 -1.16 38.65 -11.66
N VAL A 196 -1.29 37.61 -10.85
CA VAL A 196 -0.13 36.87 -10.37
C VAL A 196 0.07 35.66 -11.28
N ASP A 197 1.08 35.70 -12.13
CA ASP A 197 1.62 34.57 -12.86
C ASP A 197 2.43 33.71 -11.88
N VAL A 198 2.00 32.49 -11.68
CA VAL A 198 2.74 31.49 -10.88
C VAL A 198 3.60 30.67 -11.85
N THR A 199 4.88 31.04 -11.95
CA THR A 199 5.89 30.20 -12.58
C THR A 199 6.38 29.20 -11.55
N VAL A 200 6.12 27.93 -11.79
CA VAL A 200 6.74 26.82 -11.05
C VAL A 200 8.03 26.48 -11.78
N SER A 201 9.17 26.70 -11.14
CA SER A 201 10.47 26.19 -11.59
C SER A 201 10.71 24.78 -11.06
N ASP A 202 11.31 23.97 -11.92
CA ASP A 202 11.69 22.56 -11.75
C ASP A 202 12.54 22.25 -10.50
#